data_2c04d610f2af804e9cfada0b6d67908c
#
_entry.id   2c04d610f2af804e9cfada0b6d67908c
#
_cell.length_a   1.000
_cell.length_b   1.000
_cell.length_c   1.000
_cell.angle_alpha   90.00
_cell.angle_beta   90.00
_cell.angle_gamma   90.00
#
_symmetry.space_group_name_H-M   'P 1'
#
loop_
_entity.id
_entity.type
_entity.pdbx_description
1 polymer ?
#
loop_
_entity_poly.entity_id
_entity_poly.type
_entity_poly.pdbx_seq_one_letter_code
_entity_poly.pdbx_strand_id
1 'polypeptide(L)'
;YAEIKMIGERVSNMLRAALDAFTRLDPQAALEVKTEDKLVDKDFGVALDNMRVLMAEDASMIKSILCEIWVLKALERIGDHACNIAEQVIFLDRGVDVRHLSSAELRDLLAG
;
A
#
# COMPACT_ATOMS: atom_id res chain seq x y z
N TYR A 1 6.82 17.22 -2.44
CA TYR A 1 7.75 16.51 -1.55
C TYR A 1 7.07 16.02 -0.27
N ALA A 2 6.19 16.84 0.32
CA ALA A 2 5.45 16.46 1.52
C ALA A 2 4.55 15.23 1.29
N GLU A 3 3.94 15.11 0.13
CA GLU A 3 3.11 13.97 -0.22
C GLU A 3 3.93 12.68 -0.31
N ILE A 4 5.14 12.75 -0.87
CA ILE A 4 6.04 11.61 -0.96
C ILE A 4 6.45 11.15 0.43
N LYS A 5 6.77 12.08 1.31
CA LYS A 5 7.15 11.78 2.69
C LYS A 5 6.01 11.10 3.44
N MET A 6 4.79 11.61 3.29
CA MET A 6 3.61 11.04 3.94
C MET A 6 3.35 9.61 3.45
N ILE A 7 3.39 9.41 2.13
CA ILE A 7 3.19 8.08 1.55
C ILE A 7 4.30 7.12 1.99
N GLY A 8 5.54 7.58 2.02
CA GLY A 8 6.68 6.79 2.49
C GLY A 8 6.50 6.33 3.94
N GLU A 9 6.02 7.19 4.81
CA GLU A 9 5.75 6.84 6.20
C GLU A 9 4.63 5.81 6.31
N ARG A 10 3.55 5.97 5.56
CA ARG A 10 2.45 5.02 5.53
C ARG A 10 2.87 3.65 5.04
N VAL A 11 3.62 3.61 3.95
CA VAL A 11 4.13 2.35 3.37
C VAL A 11 5.10 1.66 4.33
N SER A 12 5.96 2.42 4.99
CA SER A 12 6.87 1.88 6.01
C SER A 12 6.09 1.24 7.16
N ASN A 13 5.03 1.90 7.61
CA ASN A 13 4.18 1.37 8.68
C ASN A 13 3.44 0.11 8.22
N MET A 14 2.97 0.07 6.97
CA MET A 14 2.34 -1.13 6.40
C MET A 14 3.29 -2.31 6.41
N LEU A 15 4.53 -2.10 5.99
CA LEU A 15 5.51 -3.18 5.95
C LEU A 15 5.80 -3.71 7.36
N ARG A 16 5.99 -2.83 8.33
CA ARG A 16 6.19 -3.24 9.74
C ARG A 16 5.00 -4.02 10.27
N ALA A 17 3.79 -3.53 9.98
CA ALA A 17 2.56 -4.20 10.40
C ALA A 17 2.41 -5.58 9.77
N ALA A 18 2.78 -5.72 8.48
CA ALA A 18 2.74 -7.01 7.78
C ALA A 18 3.73 -8.00 8.39
N LEU A 19 4.95 -7.55 8.67
CA LEU A 19 5.97 -8.40 9.30
C LEU A 19 5.57 -8.81 10.71
N ASP A 20 5.00 -7.88 11.48
CA ASP A 20 4.50 -8.19 12.82
C ASP A 20 3.34 -9.19 12.77
N ALA A 21 2.40 -9.00 11.85
CA ALA A 21 1.31 -9.95 11.63
C ALA A 21 1.83 -11.34 11.29
N PHE A 22 2.89 -11.41 10.49
CA PHE A 22 3.52 -12.68 10.14
C PHE A 22 4.14 -13.37 11.35
N THR A 23 4.91 -12.63 12.16
CA THR A 23 5.58 -13.23 13.34
C THR A 23 4.57 -13.74 14.36
N ARG A 24 3.40 -13.10 14.47
CA ARG A 24 2.34 -13.51 15.40
C ARG A 24 1.29 -14.41 14.75
N LEU A 25 1.39 -14.63 13.44
CA LEU A 25 0.40 -15.35 12.63
C LEU A 25 -1.03 -14.82 12.91
N ASP A 26 -1.19 -13.52 12.82
CA ASP A 26 -2.40 -12.79 13.17
C ASP A 26 -3.16 -12.35 11.91
N PRO A 27 -4.23 -13.08 11.51
CA PRO A 27 -4.95 -12.75 10.29
C PRO A 27 -5.74 -11.43 10.36
N GLN A 28 -6.17 -11.02 11.55
CA GLN A 28 -6.86 -9.73 11.71
C GLN A 28 -5.92 -8.57 11.47
N ALA A 29 -4.70 -8.63 12.01
CA ALA A 29 -3.67 -7.64 11.75
C ALA A 29 -3.30 -7.60 10.26
N ALA A 30 -3.24 -8.77 9.60
CA ALA A 30 -3.00 -8.86 8.16
C ALA A 30 -4.14 -8.20 7.35
N LEU A 31 -5.37 -8.38 7.76
CA LEU A 31 -6.52 -7.72 7.12
C LEU A 31 -6.40 -6.20 7.21
N GLU A 32 -5.95 -5.66 8.34
CA GLU A 32 -5.74 -4.22 8.50
C GLU A 32 -4.71 -3.68 7.51
N VAL A 33 -3.63 -4.42 7.26
CA VAL A 33 -2.62 -4.05 6.25
C VAL A 33 -3.27 -3.97 4.87
N LYS A 34 -4.07 -4.95 4.52
CA LYS A 34 -4.75 -4.99 3.22
C LYS A 34 -5.75 -3.85 3.07
N THR A 35 -6.42 -3.46 4.15
CA THR A 35 -7.33 -2.30 4.16
C THR A 35 -6.56 -0.99 4.00
N GLU A 36 -5.43 -0.84 4.68
CA GLU A 36 -4.57 0.35 4.59
C GLU A 36 -4.02 0.53 3.17
N ASP A 37 -3.74 -0.56 2.46
CA ASP A 37 -3.25 -0.52 1.09
C ASP A 37 -4.18 0.26 0.16
N LYS A 38 -5.48 0.15 0.34
CA LYS A 38 -6.46 0.89 -0.47
C LYS A 38 -6.38 2.39 -0.22
N LEU A 39 -6.13 2.80 1.02
CA LEU A 39 -5.97 4.22 1.36
C LEU A 39 -4.69 4.78 0.76
N VAL A 40 -3.62 3.99 0.79
CA VAL A 40 -2.34 4.36 0.19
C VAL A 40 -2.48 4.49 -1.33
N ASP A 41 -3.18 3.56 -1.98
CA ASP A 41 -3.43 3.63 -3.43
C ASP A 41 -4.16 4.93 -3.81
N LYS A 42 -5.13 5.34 -2.98
CA LYS A 42 -5.83 6.61 -3.19
C LYS A 42 -4.87 7.80 -3.08
N ASP A 43 -4.00 7.78 -2.08
CA ASP A 43 -3.01 8.84 -1.89
C ASP A 43 -2.03 8.91 -3.07
N PHE A 44 -1.63 7.76 -3.64
CA PHE A 44 -0.84 7.72 -4.86
C PHE A 44 -1.53 8.42 -6.01
N GLY A 45 -2.82 8.13 -6.22
CA GLY A 45 -3.60 8.76 -7.29
C GLY A 45 -3.64 10.27 -7.15
N VAL A 46 -3.87 10.77 -5.95
CA VAL A 46 -3.89 12.21 -5.67
C VAL A 46 -2.53 12.85 -5.92
N ALA A 47 -1.45 12.21 -5.45
CA ALA A 47 -0.09 12.71 -5.65
C ALA A 47 0.28 12.79 -7.13
N LEU A 48 -0.05 11.76 -7.91
CA LEU A 48 0.21 11.74 -9.35
C LEU A 48 -0.58 12.82 -10.09
N ASP A 49 -1.83 13.05 -9.71
CA ASP A 49 -2.65 14.12 -10.31
C ASP A 49 -2.06 15.49 -10.01
N ASN A 50 -1.62 15.74 -8.78
CA ASN A 50 -1.00 17.00 -8.40
C ASN A 50 0.31 17.23 -9.18
N MET A 51 1.11 16.19 -9.37
CA MET A 51 2.35 16.26 -10.14
C MET A 51 2.07 16.56 -11.61
N ARG A 52 1.01 15.98 -12.17
CA ARG A 52 0.61 16.22 -13.55
C ARG A 52 0.24 17.68 -13.77
N VAL A 53 -0.50 18.26 -12.84
CA VAL A 53 -0.87 19.69 -12.89
C VAL A 53 0.38 20.57 -12.83
N LEU A 54 1.31 20.28 -11.93
CA LEU A 54 2.56 21.04 -11.79
C LEU A 54 3.40 21.00 -13.07
N MET A 55 3.51 19.84 -13.71
CA MET A 55 4.25 19.69 -14.97
C MET A 55 3.61 20.52 -16.08
N ALA A 56 2.29 20.59 -16.12
CA ALA A 56 1.57 21.36 -17.12
C ALA A 56 1.74 22.89 -16.92
N GLU A 57 1.84 23.32 -15.66
CA GLU A 57 1.99 24.73 -15.32
C GLU A 57 3.41 25.25 -15.49
N ASP A 58 4.42 24.41 -15.27
CA ASP A 58 5.82 24.82 -15.31
C ASP A 58 6.67 23.70 -15.90
N ALA A 59 7.02 23.85 -17.18
CA ALA A 59 7.81 22.86 -17.90
C ALA A 59 9.21 22.67 -17.31
N SER A 60 9.76 23.66 -16.59
CA SER A 60 11.06 23.56 -15.95
C SER A 60 11.08 22.54 -14.81
N MET A 61 9.90 22.16 -14.28
CA MET A 61 9.74 21.22 -13.19
C MET A 61 9.66 19.76 -13.66
N ILE A 62 9.51 19.51 -14.96
CA ILE A 62 9.24 18.17 -15.49
C ILE A 62 10.32 17.16 -15.10
N LYS A 63 11.58 17.51 -15.24
CA LYS A 63 12.68 16.60 -14.92
C LYS A 63 12.67 16.18 -13.45
N SER A 64 12.49 17.14 -12.56
CA SER A 64 12.44 16.91 -11.12
C SER A 64 11.23 16.05 -10.74
N ILE A 65 10.07 16.36 -11.31
CA ILE A 65 8.82 15.64 -11.03
C ILE A 65 8.89 14.21 -11.54
N LEU A 66 9.51 13.96 -12.68
CA LEU A 66 9.71 12.58 -13.17
C LEU A 66 10.52 11.75 -12.18
N CYS A 67 11.54 12.33 -11.55
CA CYS A 67 12.30 11.65 -10.50
C CYS A 67 11.41 11.33 -9.30
N GLU A 68 10.54 12.25 -8.90
CA GLU A 68 9.60 12.04 -7.81
C GLU A 68 8.60 10.93 -8.14
N ILE A 69 8.13 10.85 -9.38
CA ILE A 69 7.24 9.78 -9.83
C ILE A 69 7.92 8.41 -9.70
N TRP A 70 9.20 8.31 -10.04
CA TRP A 70 9.96 7.06 -9.87
C TRP A 70 10.02 6.64 -8.40
N VAL A 71 10.22 7.60 -7.49
CA VAL A 71 10.21 7.33 -6.04
C VAL A 71 8.84 6.83 -5.60
N LEU A 72 7.76 7.47 -6.06
CA LEU A 72 6.40 7.04 -5.76
C LEU A 72 6.13 5.61 -6.24
N LYS A 73 6.58 5.29 -7.45
CA LYS A 73 6.41 3.94 -8.00
C LYS A 73 7.15 2.89 -7.16
N ALA A 74 8.34 3.22 -6.68
CA ALA A 74 9.08 2.34 -5.78
C ALA A 74 8.35 2.14 -4.45
N LEU A 75 7.78 3.19 -3.89
CA LEU A 75 6.98 3.10 -2.66
C LEU A 75 5.72 2.27 -2.86
N GLU A 76 5.05 2.42 -4.01
CA GLU A 76 3.89 1.59 -4.35
C GLU A 76 4.24 0.11 -4.33
N ARG A 77 5.38 -0.25 -4.91
CA ARG A 77 5.84 -1.65 -4.93
C ARG A 77 6.10 -2.18 -3.53
N ILE A 78 6.65 -1.37 -2.64
CA ILE A 78 6.85 -1.78 -1.24
C ILE A 78 5.50 -2.02 -0.57
N GLY A 79 4.53 -1.17 -0.81
CA GLY A 79 3.17 -1.35 -0.31
C GLY A 79 2.52 -2.63 -0.82
N ASP A 80 2.70 -2.93 -2.11
CA ASP A 80 2.20 -4.17 -2.71
C ASP A 80 2.85 -5.39 -2.08
N HIS A 81 4.14 -5.35 -1.80
CA HIS A 81 4.83 -6.44 -1.11
C HIS A 81 4.34 -6.62 0.32
N ALA A 82 4.08 -5.53 1.04
CA ALA A 82 3.49 -5.61 2.37
C ALA A 82 2.12 -6.29 2.32
N CYS A 83 1.30 -5.95 1.33
CA CYS A 83 0.01 -6.57 1.11
C CYS A 83 0.14 -8.05 0.78
N ASN A 84 1.13 -8.43 -0.04
CA ASN A 84 1.41 -9.83 -0.35
C ASN A 84 1.79 -10.62 0.90
N ILE A 85 2.61 -10.06 1.78
CA ILE A 85 2.96 -10.69 3.06
C ILE A 85 1.69 -10.92 3.89
N ALA A 86 0.83 -9.91 3.97
CA ALA A 86 -0.42 -10.01 4.72
C ALA A 86 -1.33 -11.12 4.17
N GLU A 87 -1.42 -11.24 2.84
CA GLU A 87 -2.18 -12.31 2.20
C GLU A 87 -1.61 -13.68 2.53
N GLN A 88 -0.30 -13.82 2.58
CA GLN A 88 0.34 -15.07 2.98
C GLN A 88 0.07 -15.43 4.44
N VAL A 89 0.00 -14.44 5.33
CA VAL A 89 -0.36 -14.66 6.73
C VAL A 89 -1.76 -15.28 6.83
N ILE A 90 -2.71 -14.73 6.09
CA ILE A 90 -4.09 -15.25 6.08
C ILE A 90 -4.13 -16.66 5.50
N PHE A 91 -3.38 -16.91 4.43
CA PHE A 91 -3.27 -18.23 3.83
C PHE A 91 -2.71 -19.27 4.82
N LEU A 92 -1.62 -18.92 5.52
CA LEU A 92 -1.00 -19.80 6.51
C LEU A 92 -1.94 -20.13 7.67
N ASP A 93 -2.72 -19.15 8.11
CA ASP A 93 -3.63 -19.34 9.24
C ASP A 93 -4.93 -20.06 8.85
N ARG A 94 -5.51 -19.73 7.70
CA ARG A 94 -6.83 -20.20 7.29
C ARG A 94 -6.81 -21.27 6.20
N GLY A 95 -5.70 -21.44 5.50
CA GLY A 95 -5.57 -22.42 4.42
C GLY A 95 -6.31 -22.05 3.16
N VAL A 96 -6.69 -20.77 3.00
CA VAL A 96 -7.46 -20.27 1.85
C VAL A 96 -6.68 -19.18 1.14
N ASP A 97 -6.55 -19.29 -0.19
CA ASP A 97 -5.95 -18.26 -1.02
C ASP A 97 -6.90 -17.06 -1.12
N VAL A 98 -6.47 -15.92 -0.58
CA VAL A 98 -7.31 -14.72 -0.46
C VAL A 98 -6.83 -13.57 -1.33
N ARG A 99 -5.86 -13.81 -2.23
CA ARG A 99 -5.25 -12.75 -3.03
C ARG A 99 -6.26 -11.98 -3.90
N HIS A 100 -7.34 -12.62 -4.30
CA HIS A 100 -8.37 -12.04 -5.15
C HIS A 100 -9.60 -11.54 -4.38
N LEU A 101 -9.60 -11.66 -3.06
CA LEU A 101 -10.75 -11.23 -2.25
C LEU A 101 -10.66 -9.75 -1.90
N SER A 102 -11.82 -9.09 -1.87
CA SER A 102 -11.94 -7.72 -1.36
C SER A 102 -11.77 -7.70 0.16
N SER A 103 -11.55 -6.51 0.72
CA SER A 103 -11.48 -6.35 2.17
C SER A 103 -12.78 -6.77 2.86
N ALA A 104 -13.93 -6.50 2.23
CA ALA A 104 -15.23 -6.91 2.77
C ALA A 104 -15.38 -8.43 2.79
N GLU A 105 -14.99 -9.09 1.69
CA GLU A 105 -15.02 -10.55 1.60
C GLU A 105 -14.09 -11.20 2.63
N LEU A 106 -12.91 -10.60 2.86
CA LEU A 106 -11.98 -11.08 3.88
C LEU A 106 -12.54 -10.93 5.28
N ARG A 107 -13.20 -9.81 5.57
CA ARG A 107 -13.84 -9.62 6.89
C ARG A 107 -14.87 -10.70 7.15
N ASP A 108 -15.68 -11.03 6.16
CA ASP A 108 -16.67 -12.08 6.26
C ASP A 108 -16.04 -13.45 6.50
N LEU A 109 -14.95 -13.75 5.78
CA LEU A 109 -14.21 -15.00 5.94
C LEU A 109 -13.63 -15.12 7.35
N LEU A 110 -13.03 -14.05 7.87
CA LEU A 110 -12.38 -14.05 9.19
C LEU A 110 -13.38 -14.00 10.33
N ALA A 111 -14.58 -13.47 10.11
CA ALA A 111 -15.65 -13.43 11.11
C ALA A 111 -16.31 -14.80 11.31
N GLY A 112 -16.29 -15.61 10.28
CA GLY A 112 -16.85 -16.96 10.33
C GLY A 112 -15.84 -17.96 10.82
#